data_aa7a40775b479712e239b3d1fe1a1388
#
_entry.id   aa7a40775b479712e239b3d1fe1a1388
#
_cell.length_a   1.000
_cell.length_b   1.000
_cell.length_c   1.000
_cell.angle_alpha   90.00
_cell.angle_beta   90.00
_cell.angle_gamma   90.00
#
_symmetry.space_group_name_H-M   'P 1'
#
loop_
_entity.id
_entity.type
_entity.pdbx_description
1 polymer ?
#
loop_
_entity_poly.entity_id
_entity_poly.type
_entity_poly.pdbx_seq_one_letter_code
_entity_poly.pdbx_strand_id
1 'polypeptide(L)'
;MSFIKISVSLFACGVCIAPENWLTKSTPTPYRLYFIRAGSAFFRLGNDEFKLKKNHFYLFPSSLPFIIRQDQSDRLDHLYYNFVMSPSVMSAAPISARIDFHPLFADYLNVMEKTAQNYLNCKSAENKDIASKVLEAFLTLFLSVNPISKSENSDILRSIEYMEKNYMKDITIKEIASGLFLSEDYFIRKFKAFIGMTPYTYLSRLRLSIANELISNGMSLTETAKATGFKYVSSLSHALKKNT
;
A
#
# COMPACT_ATOMS: atom_id res chain seq x y z
N MET A 1 20.44 14.94 11.73
CA MET A 1 19.37 14.00 11.29
C MET A 1 19.22 14.17 9.78
N SER A 2 19.48 13.12 9.00
CA SER A 2 19.22 13.14 7.56
C SER A 2 17.72 13.00 7.35
N PHE A 3 17.06 14.02 6.83
CA PHE A 3 15.65 13.92 6.45
C PHE A 3 15.54 12.91 5.28
N ILE A 4 14.74 11.87 5.47
CA ILE A 4 14.42 10.95 4.38
C ILE A 4 13.57 11.73 3.38
N LYS A 5 14.12 11.98 2.19
CA LYS A 5 13.36 12.61 1.11
C LYS A 5 12.35 11.59 0.59
N ILE A 6 11.08 11.83 0.85
CA ILE A 6 9.98 11.02 0.33
C ILE A 6 9.61 11.52 -1.07
N SER A 7 9.40 10.59 -1.98
CA SER A 7 8.84 10.84 -3.31
C SER A 7 7.57 10.00 -3.48
N VAL A 8 6.52 10.59 -4.03
CA VAL A 8 5.20 9.97 -4.20
C VAL A 8 4.81 9.94 -5.68
N SER A 9 4.31 8.80 -6.15
CA SER A 9 3.57 8.68 -7.40
C SER A 9 2.10 8.41 -7.08
N LEU A 10 1.24 9.42 -7.31
CA LEU A 10 -0.18 9.38 -6.98
C LEU A 10 -0.98 8.66 -8.07
N PHE A 11 -1.85 7.73 -7.70
CA PHE A 11 -2.81 7.08 -8.60
C PHE A 11 -4.19 7.73 -8.53
N ALA A 12 -4.69 7.94 -7.31
CA ALA A 12 -5.99 8.55 -7.07
C ALA A 12 -6.03 9.22 -5.70
N CYS A 13 -6.81 10.29 -5.59
CA CYS A 13 -7.17 10.89 -4.31
C CYS A 13 -8.57 11.50 -4.40
N GLY A 14 -9.20 11.70 -3.27
CA GLY A 14 -10.49 12.34 -3.19
C GLY A 14 -11.08 12.33 -1.79
N VAL A 15 -12.20 13.04 -1.66
CA VAL A 15 -13.07 13.01 -0.49
C VAL A 15 -14.40 12.40 -0.91
N CYS A 16 -14.84 11.35 -0.24
CA CYS A 16 -16.10 10.70 -0.60
C CYS A 16 -16.77 10.01 0.59
N ILE A 17 -18.08 9.92 0.49
CA ILE A 17 -18.87 8.97 1.26
C ILE A 17 -18.83 7.64 0.49
N ALA A 18 -18.36 6.59 1.12
CA ALA A 18 -18.23 5.29 0.49
C ALA A 18 -19.60 4.77 0.01
N PRO A 19 -19.71 4.16 -1.19
CA PRO A 19 -20.97 3.59 -1.69
C PRO A 19 -21.47 2.47 -0.78
N GLU A 20 -22.74 2.08 -0.92
CA GLU A 20 -23.30 0.93 -0.20
C GLU A 20 -22.47 -0.33 -0.46
N ASN A 21 -22.31 -1.16 0.58
CA ASN A 21 -21.52 -2.39 0.52
C ASN A 21 -20.03 -2.18 0.13
N TRP A 22 -19.49 -0.96 0.36
CA TRP A 22 -18.10 -0.67 0.05
C TRP A 22 -17.14 -1.58 0.82
N LEU A 23 -16.26 -2.19 0.06
CA LEU A 23 -15.20 -3.07 0.54
C LEU A 23 -13.97 -2.88 -0.32
N THR A 24 -12.84 -2.65 0.32
CA THR A 24 -11.54 -2.61 -0.35
C THR A 24 -10.71 -3.81 0.07
N LYS A 25 -10.20 -4.55 -0.92
CA LYS A 25 -9.17 -5.56 -0.71
C LYS A 25 -7.85 -5.01 -1.23
N SER A 26 -6.86 -4.93 -0.38
CA SER A 26 -5.51 -4.60 -0.84
C SER A 26 -4.85 -5.85 -1.39
N THR A 27 -4.34 -5.74 -2.59
CA THR A 27 -3.23 -6.54 -3.09
C THR A 27 -1.93 -5.80 -2.78
N PRO A 28 -0.74 -6.43 -2.79
CA PRO A 28 0.51 -5.68 -2.67
C PRO A 28 0.51 -4.48 -3.63
N THR A 29 0.79 -3.28 -3.12
CA THR A 29 0.69 -1.97 -3.81
C THR A 29 -0.75 -1.56 -4.22
N PRO A 30 -1.15 -0.33 -4.10
CA PRO A 30 -0.44 0.86 -3.59
C PRO A 30 -0.56 1.05 -2.07
N TYR A 31 0.20 2.00 -1.52
CA TYR A 31 -0.10 2.59 -0.21
C TYR A 31 -1.47 3.28 -0.25
N ARG A 32 -2.15 3.27 0.90
CA ARG A 32 -3.36 4.05 1.10
C ARG A 32 -3.20 4.90 2.35
N LEU A 33 -3.47 6.19 2.20
CA LEU A 33 -3.63 7.09 3.33
C LEU A 33 -5.11 7.48 3.40
N TYR A 34 -5.74 7.22 4.54
CA TYR A 34 -7.11 7.65 4.82
C TYR A 34 -7.15 8.59 6.01
N PHE A 35 -8.03 9.57 5.95
CA PHE A 35 -8.49 10.31 7.12
C PHE A 35 -9.97 10.04 7.29
N ILE A 36 -10.37 9.54 8.47
CA ILE A 36 -11.75 9.19 8.76
C ILE A 36 -12.50 10.42 9.27
N ARG A 37 -13.39 10.97 8.46
CA ARG A 37 -14.16 12.17 8.75
C ARG A 37 -15.42 11.85 9.55
N ALA A 38 -16.14 10.83 9.12
CA ALA A 38 -17.36 10.34 9.77
C ALA A 38 -17.62 8.89 9.38
N GLY A 39 -18.61 8.28 10.03
CA GLY A 39 -18.93 6.89 9.80
C GLY A 39 -17.97 5.91 10.43
N SER A 40 -18.16 4.63 10.11
CA SER A 40 -17.42 3.52 10.69
C SER A 40 -16.90 2.58 9.63
N ALA A 41 -15.65 2.13 9.81
CA ALA A 41 -15.06 1.09 9.00
C ALA A 41 -14.19 0.16 9.86
N PHE A 42 -13.97 -1.04 9.36
CA PHE A 42 -13.17 -2.07 10.00
C PHE A 42 -12.01 -2.43 9.09
N PHE A 43 -10.82 -2.45 9.65
CA PHE A 43 -9.61 -2.95 9.01
C PHE A 43 -9.34 -4.37 9.49
N ARG A 44 -9.06 -5.29 8.57
CA ARG A 44 -8.68 -6.67 8.86
C ARG A 44 -7.39 -7.06 8.15
N LEU A 45 -6.44 -7.56 8.92
CA LEU A 45 -5.19 -8.16 8.45
C LEU A 45 -5.05 -9.56 9.06
N GLY A 46 -5.11 -10.59 8.23
CA GLY A 46 -5.14 -11.97 8.71
C GLY A 46 -6.38 -12.22 9.58
N ASN A 47 -6.14 -12.60 10.84
CA ASN A 47 -7.20 -12.83 11.84
C ASN A 47 -7.52 -11.60 12.71
N ASP A 48 -6.70 -10.56 12.63
CA ASP A 48 -6.87 -9.36 13.44
C ASP A 48 -7.79 -8.38 12.74
N GLU A 49 -8.86 -7.96 13.43
CA GLU A 49 -9.78 -6.93 12.97
C GLU A 49 -9.91 -5.84 14.02
N PHE A 50 -9.87 -4.57 13.60
CA PHE A 50 -10.16 -3.42 14.46
C PHE A 50 -10.95 -2.34 13.75
N LYS A 51 -11.71 -1.57 14.52
CA LYS A 51 -12.50 -0.44 14.03
C LYS A 51 -11.60 0.78 13.81
N LEU A 52 -11.70 1.40 12.64
CA LEU A 52 -11.07 2.69 12.36
C LEU A 52 -11.78 3.79 13.14
N LYS A 53 -10.99 4.68 13.75
CA LYS A 53 -11.48 5.75 14.61
C LYS A 53 -11.65 7.05 13.81
N LYS A 54 -12.77 7.75 14.04
CA LYS A 54 -12.99 9.11 13.53
C LYS A 54 -11.86 10.05 13.94
N ASN A 55 -11.58 11.04 13.13
CA ASN A 55 -10.53 12.06 13.33
C ASN A 55 -9.11 11.47 13.39
N HIS A 56 -8.87 10.34 12.72
CA HIS A 56 -7.56 9.73 12.62
C HIS A 56 -7.12 9.60 11.17
N PHE A 57 -5.83 9.85 10.95
CA PHE A 57 -5.11 9.43 9.77
C PHE A 57 -4.69 7.97 9.91
N TYR A 58 -4.74 7.22 8.83
CA TYR A 58 -4.26 5.85 8.73
C TYR A 58 -3.44 5.69 7.45
N LEU A 59 -2.14 5.43 7.61
CA LEU A 59 -1.30 4.97 6.50
C LEU A 59 -1.28 3.45 6.51
N PHE A 60 -1.95 2.86 5.53
CA PHE A 60 -2.03 1.40 5.38
C PHE A 60 -0.81 0.88 4.63
N PRO A 61 -0.23 -0.24 5.07
CA PRO A 61 0.94 -0.83 4.43
C PRO A 61 0.63 -1.27 2.99
N SER A 62 1.56 -1.04 2.07
CA SER A 62 1.42 -1.44 0.66
C SER A 62 1.59 -2.94 0.46
N SER A 63 2.44 -3.55 1.27
CA SER A 63 2.95 -4.90 1.06
C SER A 63 2.10 -5.99 1.70
N LEU A 64 1.11 -5.62 2.51
CA LEU A 64 0.27 -6.58 3.24
C LEU A 64 -1.13 -6.70 2.62
N PRO A 65 -1.64 -7.93 2.45
CA PRO A 65 -3.01 -8.12 2.00
C PRO A 65 -3.97 -7.84 3.16
N PHE A 66 -4.73 -6.78 3.07
CA PHE A 66 -5.73 -6.41 4.07
C PHE A 66 -7.09 -6.17 3.43
N ILE A 67 -8.11 -6.14 4.27
CA ILE A 67 -9.48 -5.78 3.89
C ILE A 67 -9.90 -4.58 4.73
N ILE A 68 -10.50 -3.58 4.07
CA ILE A 68 -11.24 -2.52 4.77
C ILE A 68 -12.69 -2.63 4.31
N ARG A 69 -13.62 -2.71 5.24
CA ARG A 69 -15.05 -2.69 5.00
C ARG A 69 -15.71 -1.61 5.83
N GLN A 70 -16.69 -0.93 5.26
CA GLN A 70 -17.52 -0.01 6.05
C GLN A 70 -18.54 -0.75 6.90
N ASP A 71 -19.05 -0.08 7.93
CA ASP A 71 -20.27 -0.48 8.60
C ASP A 71 -21.44 -0.10 7.72
N GLN A 72 -22.35 -1.05 7.45
CA GLN A 72 -23.49 -0.80 6.57
C GLN A 72 -24.51 0.19 7.17
N SER A 73 -24.56 0.26 8.51
CA SER A 73 -25.44 1.17 9.25
C SER A 73 -24.84 2.57 9.44
N ASP A 74 -23.53 2.74 9.21
CA ASP A 74 -22.81 3.98 9.49
C ASP A 74 -21.76 4.23 8.38
N ARG A 75 -22.22 4.76 7.24
CA ARG A 75 -21.42 4.90 6.02
C ARG A 75 -20.17 5.74 6.24
N LEU A 76 -19.05 5.19 5.76
CA LEU A 76 -17.74 5.81 5.88
C LEU A 76 -17.64 7.07 5.01
N ASP A 77 -17.33 8.21 5.63
CA ASP A 77 -16.89 9.44 4.98
C ASP A 77 -15.40 9.64 5.24
N HIS A 78 -14.61 9.72 4.18
CA HIS A 78 -13.16 9.77 4.30
C HIS A 78 -12.47 10.53 3.17
N LEU A 79 -11.35 11.15 3.50
CA LEU A 79 -10.33 11.54 2.54
C LEU A 79 -9.48 10.31 2.22
N TYR A 80 -9.14 10.09 0.95
CA TYR A 80 -8.25 9.00 0.54
C TYR A 80 -7.18 9.44 -0.45
N TYR A 81 -6.02 8.81 -0.33
CA TYR A 81 -4.91 8.85 -1.29
C TYR A 81 -4.42 7.45 -1.55
N ASN A 82 -4.28 7.06 -2.83
CA ASN A 82 -3.70 5.81 -3.28
C ASN A 82 -2.44 6.13 -4.08
N PHE A 83 -1.27 5.62 -3.65
CA PHE A 83 0.02 6.07 -4.18
C PHE A 83 1.11 5.01 -3.98
N VAL A 84 2.20 5.14 -4.74
CA VAL A 84 3.50 4.51 -4.46
C VAL A 84 4.41 5.54 -3.82
N MET A 85 5.27 5.10 -2.92
CA MET A 85 6.20 5.95 -2.19
C MET A 85 7.61 5.36 -2.21
N SER A 86 8.62 6.23 -2.35
CA SER A 86 10.03 5.87 -2.23
C SER A 86 10.72 6.84 -1.24
N PRO A 87 11.54 6.36 -0.30
CA PRO A 87 11.71 4.95 0.05
C PRO A 87 10.43 4.33 0.61
N SER A 88 10.27 3.02 0.43
CA SER A 88 9.13 2.30 0.99
C SER A 88 9.19 2.23 2.51
N VAL A 89 8.04 2.33 3.14
CA VAL A 89 7.87 2.22 4.59
C VAL A 89 7.23 0.87 4.91
N MET A 90 7.95 0.05 5.65
CA MET A 90 7.50 -1.28 6.04
C MET A 90 6.87 -1.23 7.42
N SER A 91 5.62 -1.63 7.53
CA SER A 91 4.89 -1.73 8.80
C SER A 91 4.04 -2.99 8.83
N ALA A 92 3.96 -3.64 10.00
CA ALA A 92 3.10 -4.81 10.23
C ALA A 92 1.64 -4.44 10.46
N ALA A 93 1.34 -3.16 10.68
CA ALA A 93 0.01 -2.64 10.93
C ALA A 93 -0.11 -1.23 10.34
N PRO A 94 -1.31 -0.69 10.18
CA PRO A 94 -1.48 0.71 9.80
C PRO A 94 -0.81 1.65 10.81
N ILE A 95 -0.04 2.62 10.29
CA ILE A 95 0.46 3.72 11.11
C ILE A 95 -0.68 4.71 11.25
N SER A 96 -1.04 5.08 12.48
CA SER A 96 -2.17 5.97 12.71
C SER A 96 -1.86 7.08 13.71
N ALA A 97 -2.47 8.22 13.48
CA ALA A 97 -2.42 9.33 14.43
C ALA A 97 -3.73 10.12 14.41
N ARG A 98 -4.17 10.58 15.58
CA ARG A 98 -5.31 11.49 15.71
C ARG A 98 -4.93 12.87 15.16
N ILE A 99 -5.91 13.62 14.67
CA ILE A 99 -5.69 14.93 14.03
C ILE A 99 -5.02 15.96 14.95
N ASP A 100 -5.27 15.87 16.25
CA ASP A 100 -4.69 16.78 17.26
C ASP A 100 -3.35 16.27 17.84
N PHE A 101 -2.82 15.15 17.33
CA PHE A 101 -1.52 14.62 17.74
C PHE A 101 -0.37 15.58 17.39
N HIS A 102 -0.51 16.35 16.31
CA HIS A 102 0.45 17.38 15.92
C HIS A 102 -0.28 18.64 15.44
N PRO A 103 0.16 19.87 15.84
CA PRO A 103 -0.54 21.12 15.50
C PRO A 103 -0.82 21.33 14.01
N LEU A 104 0.11 20.92 13.14
CA LEU A 104 -0.02 21.08 11.69
C LEU A 104 -0.94 20.06 11.01
N PHE A 105 -1.42 19.03 11.71
CA PHE A 105 -2.23 17.99 11.04
C PHE A 105 -3.57 18.51 10.52
N ALA A 106 -4.20 19.44 11.23
CA ALA A 106 -5.43 20.08 10.81
C ALA A 106 -5.22 20.97 9.57
N ASP A 107 -4.12 21.71 9.52
CA ASP A 107 -3.77 22.54 8.36
C ASP A 107 -3.49 21.69 7.14
N TYR A 108 -2.70 20.62 7.30
CA TYR A 108 -2.46 19.65 6.22
C TYR A 108 -3.76 19.01 5.73
N LEU A 109 -4.66 18.59 6.63
CA LEU A 109 -5.95 18.01 6.25
C LEU A 109 -6.73 18.96 5.33
N ASN A 110 -6.85 20.23 5.72
CA ASN A 110 -7.55 21.26 4.94
C ASN A 110 -6.95 21.43 3.53
N VAL A 111 -5.61 21.50 3.42
CA VAL A 111 -4.93 21.61 2.13
C VAL A 111 -5.08 20.32 1.31
N MET A 112 -4.98 19.17 1.93
CA MET A 112 -5.14 17.86 1.28
C MET A 112 -6.56 17.67 0.73
N GLU A 113 -7.59 18.03 1.47
CA GLU A 113 -8.98 17.97 1.01
C GLU A 113 -9.21 18.89 -0.20
N LYS A 114 -8.72 20.11 -0.15
CA LYS A 114 -8.84 21.08 -1.28
C LYS A 114 -8.11 20.58 -2.53
N THR A 115 -6.89 20.10 -2.40
CA THR A 115 -6.11 19.62 -3.54
C THR A 115 -6.66 18.32 -4.12
N ALA A 116 -7.16 17.41 -3.27
CA ALA A 116 -7.84 16.20 -3.70
C ALA A 116 -9.14 16.51 -4.46
N GLN A 117 -9.95 17.49 -3.96
CA GLN A 117 -11.16 17.93 -4.63
C GLN A 117 -10.88 18.59 -5.97
N ASN A 118 -9.85 19.43 -6.06
CA ASN A 118 -9.42 20.04 -7.31
C ASN A 118 -9.03 18.98 -8.35
N TYR A 119 -8.28 17.94 -7.93
CA TYR A 119 -7.92 16.83 -8.81
C TYR A 119 -9.14 16.01 -9.25
N LEU A 120 -10.14 15.80 -8.39
CA LEU A 120 -11.39 15.13 -8.75
C LEU A 120 -12.18 15.92 -9.79
N ASN A 121 -12.26 17.24 -9.63
CA ASN A 121 -13.01 18.13 -10.52
C ASN A 121 -12.31 18.30 -11.88
N CYS A 122 -10.97 18.30 -11.89
CA CYS A 122 -10.17 18.42 -13.10
C CYS A 122 -8.92 17.53 -12.97
N LYS A 123 -8.93 16.38 -13.65
CA LYS A 123 -7.84 15.38 -13.65
C LYS A 123 -6.66 15.83 -14.51
N SER A 124 -6.17 17.06 -14.32
CA SER A 124 -4.97 17.58 -15.00
C SER A 124 -3.69 17.03 -14.36
N ALA A 125 -2.61 17.03 -15.15
CA ALA A 125 -1.27 16.69 -14.65
C ALA A 125 -0.81 17.65 -13.53
N GLU A 126 -1.15 18.93 -13.66
CA GLU A 126 -0.85 19.96 -12.67
C GLU A 126 -1.54 19.71 -11.33
N ASN A 127 -2.86 19.48 -11.33
CA ASN A 127 -3.60 19.17 -10.10
C ASN A 127 -3.10 17.87 -9.44
N LYS A 128 -2.69 16.88 -10.25
CA LYS A 128 -2.09 15.65 -9.77
C LYS A 128 -0.75 15.90 -9.09
N ASP A 129 0.09 16.73 -9.68
CA ASP A 129 1.42 17.09 -9.13
C ASP A 129 1.26 17.87 -7.82
N ILE A 130 0.37 18.87 -7.77
CA ILE A 130 0.06 19.62 -6.55
C ILE A 130 -0.39 18.67 -5.42
N ALA A 131 -1.36 17.78 -5.68
CA ALA A 131 -1.84 16.82 -4.69
C ALA A 131 -0.72 15.86 -4.23
N SER A 132 0.18 15.45 -5.14
CA SER A 132 1.34 14.62 -4.82
C SER A 132 2.33 15.34 -3.90
N LYS A 133 2.64 16.60 -4.18
CA LYS A 133 3.57 17.41 -3.36
C LYS A 133 3.03 17.69 -1.96
N VAL A 134 1.74 17.97 -1.84
CA VAL A 134 1.09 18.13 -0.54
C VAL A 134 1.15 16.83 0.26
N LEU A 135 0.89 15.69 -0.39
CA LEU A 135 1.00 14.37 0.25
C LEU A 135 2.44 14.05 0.67
N GLU A 136 3.46 14.35 -0.17
CA GLU A 136 4.88 14.17 0.19
C GLU A 136 5.25 14.95 1.45
N ALA A 137 4.83 16.22 1.53
CA ALA A 137 5.10 17.08 2.68
C ALA A 137 4.40 16.54 3.95
N PHE A 138 3.13 16.16 3.84
CA PHE A 138 2.40 15.54 4.95
C PHE A 138 3.04 14.24 5.43
N LEU A 139 3.38 13.32 4.52
CA LEU A 139 4.00 12.05 4.87
C LEU A 139 5.36 12.23 5.53
N THR A 140 6.14 13.23 5.12
CA THR A 140 7.42 13.56 5.76
C THR A 140 7.21 13.94 7.22
N LEU A 141 6.23 14.80 7.51
CA LEU A 141 5.87 15.14 8.88
C LEU A 141 5.28 13.93 9.63
N PHE A 142 4.28 13.27 9.03
CA PHE A 142 3.55 12.17 9.65
C PHE A 142 4.48 11.03 10.11
N LEU A 143 5.43 10.62 9.27
CA LEU A 143 6.39 9.57 9.58
C LEU A 143 7.48 10.03 10.56
N SER A 144 7.82 11.33 10.59
CA SER A 144 8.79 11.85 11.55
C SER A 144 8.28 11.83 12.98
N VAL A 145 6.98 12.03 13.17
CA VAL A 145 6.34 12.06 14.51
C VAL A 145 5.72 10.73 14.93
N ASN A 146 5.58 9.78 13.98
CA ASN A 146 5.10 8.43 14.22
C ASN A 146 6.21 7.42 13.85
N PRO A 147 7.24 7.25 14.68
CA PRO A 147 8.33 6.33 14.38
C PRO A 147 7.80 4.90 14.27
N ILE A 148 8.23 4.21 13.22
CA ILE A 148 7.85 2.82 12.98
C ILE A 148 8.54 1.97 14.04
N SER A 149 7.75 1.31 14.89
CA SER A 149 8.29 0.37 15.87
C SER A 149 8.88 -0.85 15.17
N LYS A 150 10.00 -1.38 15.70
CA LYS A 150 10.55 -2.65 15.23
C LYS A 150 9.51 -3.75 15.51
N SER A 151 8.98 -4.34 14.46
CA SER A 151 8.05 -5.46 14.55
C SER A 151 8.79 -6.75 14.93
N GLU A 152 8.15 -7.61 15.73
CA GLU A 152 8.63 -8.99 15.98
C GLU A 152 8.75 -9.80 14.68
N ASN A 153 8.07 -9.39 13.63
CA ASN A 153 8.15 -9.97 12.28
C ASN A 153 9.10 -9.22 11.35
N SER A 154 10.15 -8.57 11.92
CA SER A 154 11.13 -7.81 11.13
C SER A 154 11.75 -8.62 9.98
N ASP A 155 11.96 -9.94 10.17
CA ASP A 155 12.51 -10.81 9.11
C ASP A 155 11.54 -10.92 7.93
N ILE A 156 10.23 -11.06 8.21
CA ILE A 156 9.21 -11.13 7.17
C ILE A 156 9.11 -9.79 6.43
N LEU A 157 9.13 -8.67 7.14
CA LEU A 157 9.12 -7.34 6.52
C LEU A 157 10.37 -7.12 5.65
N ARG A 158 11.56 -7.53 6.12
CA ARG A 158 12.80 -7.49 5.33
C ARG A 158 12.73 -8.38 4.08
N SER A 159 12.10 -9.56 4.18
CA SER A 159 11.89 -10.44 3.02
C SER A 159 10.98 -9.79 1.97
N ILE A 160 9.93 -9.10 2.41
CA ILE A 160 9.03 -8.35 1.54
C ILE A 160 9.77 -7.21 0.84
N GLU A 161 10.51 -6.40 1.58
CA GLU A 161 11.34 -5.33 1.02
C GLU A 161 12.34 -5.86 -0.02
N TYR A 162 12.96 -7.02 0.27
CA TYR A 162 13.84 -7.67 -0.68
C TYR A 162 13.10 -8.12 -1.96
N MET A 163 11.91 -8.71 -1.82
CA MET A 163 11.07 -9.09 -2.97
C MET A 163 10.66 -7.86 -3.81
N GLU A 164 10.25 -6.76 -3.16
CA GLU A 164 9.86 -5.53 -3.83
C GLU A 164 11.00 -4.87 -4.61
N LYS A 165 12.22 -4.92 -4.06
CA LYS A 165 13.41 -4.39 -4.74
C LYS A 165 13.94 -5.28 -5.86
N ASN A 166 13.65 -6.58 -5.82
CA ASN A 166 14.26 -7.57 -6.70
C ASN A 166 13.25 -8.41 -7.50
N TYR A 167 11.96 -8.05 -7.53
CA TYR A 167 10.92 -8.84 -8.22
C TYR A 167 11.22 -9.13 -9.70
N MET A 168 11.97 -8.25 -10.37
CA MET A 168 12.38 -8.42 -11.77
C MET A 168 13.42 -9.52 -11.97
N LYS A 169 14.16 -9.90 -10.91
CA LYS A 169 15.21 -10.90 -10.95
C LYS A 169 14.65 -12.29 -10.71
N ASP A 170 15.40 -13.30 -11.13
CA ASP A 170 15.09 -14.71 -10.84
C ASP A 170 15.49 -15.06 -9.39
N ILE A 171 14.73 -14.50 -8.43
CA ILE A 171 14.96 -14.74 -6.99
C ILE A 171 14.19 -15.98 -6.54
N THR A 172 14.83 -16.79 -5.70
CA THR A 172 14.22 -17.99 -5.11
C THR A 172 13.86 -17.75 -3.65
N ILE A 173 12.83 -18.46 -3.18
CA ILE A 173 12.40 -18.38 -1.77
C ILE A 173 13.50 -18.92 -0.86
N LYS A 174 14.27 -19.91 -1.32
CA LYS A 174 15.41 -20.45 -0.61
C LYS A 174 16.51 -19.40 -0.38
N GLU A 175 16.82 -18.59 -1.39
CA GLU A 175 17.79 -17.48 -1.26
C GLU A 175 17.31 -16.44 -0.26
N ILE A 176 16.03 -16.08 -0.30
CA ILE A 176 15.44 -15.12 0.65
C ILE A 176 15.54 -15.66 2.08
N ALA A 177 15.15 -16.92 2.30
CA ALA A 177 15.23 -17.57 3.61
C ALA A 177 16.67 -17.62 4.13
N SER A 178 17.62 -18.02 3.27
CA SER A 178 19.05 -18.07 3.60
C SER A 178 19.62 -16.70 3.99
N GLY A 179 19.22 -15.63 3.27
CA GLY A 179 19.60 -14.25 3.59
C GLY A 179 19.08 -13.75 4.95
N LEU A 180 18.07 -14.43 5.50
CA LEU A 180 17.50 -14.17 6.83
C LEU A 180 17.99 -15.16 7.89
N PHE A 181 18.92 -16.06 7.54
CA PHE A 181 19.40 -17.15 8.41
C PHE A 181 18.29 -18.10 8.86
N LEU A 182 17.28 -18.32 8.01
CA LEU A 182 16.15 -19.22 8.26
C LEU A 182 16.18 -20.41 7.30
N SER A 183 15.65 -21.57 7.76
CA SER A 183 15.35 -22.66 6.82
C SER A 183 14.14 -22.27 5.94
N GLU A 184 14.12 -22.77 4.70
CA GLU A 184 13.06 -22.46 3.73
C GLU A 184 11.66 -22.80 4.28
N ASP A 185 11.51 -23.99 4.88
CA ASP A 185 10.25 -24.46 5.45
C ASP A 185 9.76 -23.58 6.62
N TYR A 186 10.69 -23.19 7.50
CA TYR A 186 10.36 -22.31 8.62
C TYR A 186 9.95 -20.93 8.10
N PHE A 187 10.69 -20.38 7.15
CA PHE A 187 10.36 -19.10 6.51
C PHE A 187 8.98 -19.13 5.85
N ILE A 188 8.67 -20.17 5.05
CA ILE A 188 7.37 -20.31 4.40
C ILE A 188 6.23 -20.33 5.42
N ARG A 189 6.37 -21.11 6.51
CA ARG A 189 5.35 -21.17 7.57
C ARG A 189 5.17 -19.84 8.28
N LYS A 190 6.28 -19.20 8.70
CA LYS A 190 6.27 -17.90 9.38
C LYS A 190 5.68 -16.81 8.49
N PHE A 191 6.09 -16.76 7.22
CA PHE A 191 5.57 -15.82 6.23
C PHE A 191 4.06 -16.01 6.04
N LYS A 192 3.62 -17.27 5.84
CA LYS A 192 2.19 -17.58 5.66
C LYS A 192 1.37 -17.24 6.91
N ALA A 193 1.89 -17.50 8.10
CA ALA A 193 1.21 -17.16 9.35
C ALA A 193 1.01 -15.65 9.50
N PHE A 194 1.99 -14.84 9.09
CA PHE A 194 1.93 -13.40 9.22
C PHE A 194 1.18 -12.72 8.05
N ILE A 195 1.43 -13.15 6.80
CA ILE A 195 0.89 -12.51 5.58
C ILE A 195 -0.45 -13.16 5.13
N GLY A 196 -0.76 -14.35 5.59
CA GLY A 196 -1.95 -15.09 5.15
C GLY A 196 -1.79 -15.85 3.83
N MET A 197 -0.63 -15.72 3.15
CA MET A 197 -0.30 -16.45 1.92
C MET A 197 1.18 -16.84 1.89
N THR A 198 1.54 -17.80 1.01
CA THR A 198 2.94 -18.22 0.88
C THR A 198 3.79 -17.12 0.22
N PRO A 199 5.13 -17.09 0.46
CA PRO A 199 6.01 -16.15 -0.21
C PRO A 199 6.02 -16.29 -1.74
N TYR A 200 5.83 -17.49 -2.27
CA TYR A 200 5.64 -17.72 -3.71
C TYR A 200 4.41 -17.00 -4.26
N THR A 201 3.28 -17.15 -3.56
CA THR A 201 2.02 -16.49 -3.94
C THR A 201 2.17 -14.96 -3.85
N TYR A 202 2.84 -14.47 -2.80
CA TYR A 202 3.10 -13.05 -2.62
C TYR A 202 3.91 -12.47 -3.79
N LEU A 203 5.07 -13.06 -4.10
CA LEU A 203 5.95 -12.61 -5.19
C LEU A 203 5.23 -12.65 -6.55
N SER A 204 4.46 -13.70 -6.80
CA SER A 204 3.66 -13.82 -8.03
C SER A 204 2.61 -12.70 -8.16
N ARG A 205 1.90 -12.38 -7.05
CA ARG A 205 0.92 -11.29 -7.03
C ARG A 205 1.57 -9.91 -7.18
N LEU A 206 2.71 -9.69 -6.56
CA LEU A 206 3.50 -8.46 -6.71
C LEU A 206 3.87 -8.24 -8.19
N ARG A 207 4.45 -9.25 -8.82
CA ARG A 207 4.80 -9.22 -10.26
C ARG A 207 3.58 -8.94 -11.14
N LEU A 208 2.47 -9.59 -10.84
CA LEU A 208 1.23 -9.46 -11.61
C LEU A 208 0.59 -8.08 -11.45
N SER A 209 0.62 -7.50 -10.24
CA SER A 209 0.12 -6.14 -10.00
C SER A 209 0.88 -5.12 -10.84
N ILE A 210 2.21 -5.23 -10.86
CA ILE A 210 3.06 -4.34 -11.66
C ILE A 210 2.86 -4.59 -13.16
N ALA A 211 2.69 -5.87 -13.57
CA ALA A 211 2.40 -6.20 -14.96
C ALA A 211 1.10 -5.57 -15.48
N ASN A 212 0.04 -5.61 -14.66
CA ASN A 212 -1.23 -4.97 -15.00
C ASN A 212 -1.06 -3.45 -15.21
N GLU A 213 -0.27 -2.79 -14.37
CA GLU A 213 0.00 -1.35 -14.49
C GLU A 213 0.78 -1.05 -15.78
N LEU A 214 1.83 -1.81 -16.08
CA LEU A 214 2.64 -1.62 -17.29
C LEU A 214 1.81 -1.85 -18.57
N ILE A 215 0.97 -2.88 -18.59
CA ILE A 215 0.06 -3.16 -19.71
C ILE A 215 -0.97 -2.03 -19.88
N SER A 216 -1.54 -1.53 -18.78
CA SER A 216 -2.49 -0.41 -18.80
C SER A 216 -1.85 0.88 -19.34
N ASN A 217 -0.53 1.02 -19.18
CA ASN A 217 0.26 2.11 -19.73
C ASN A 217 0.75 1.85 -21.16
N GLY A 218 0.27 0.77 -21.82
CA GLY A 218 0.53 0.47 -23.23
C GLY A 218 1.77 -0.39 -23.49
N MET A 219 2.43 -0.94 -22.45
CA MET A 219 3.56 -1.83 -22.65
C MET A 219 3.11 -3.19 -23.22
N SER A 220 3.85 -3.74 -24.17
CA SER A 220 3.54 -5.06 -24.76
C SER A 220 3.70 -6.19 -23.72
N LEU A 221 2.97 -7.29 -23.91
CA LEU A 221 3.07 -8.48 -23.05
C LEU A 221 4.50 -9.03 -22.95
N THR A 222 5.26 -8.96 -24.04
CA THR A 222 6.64 -9.47 -24.09
C THR A 222 7.58 -8.61 -23.25
N GLU A 223 7.50 -7.29 -23.39
CA GLU A 223 8.29 -6.35 -22.59
C GLU A 223 7.88 -6.41 -21.12
N THR A 224 6.57 -6.48 -20.85
CA THR A 224 6.03 -6.60 -19.50
C THR A 224 6.54 -7.86 -18.80
N ALA A 225 6.55 -9.02 -19.48
CA ALA A 225 7.07 -10.26 -18.90
C ALA A 225 8.53 -10.10 -18.45
N LYS A 226 9.38 -9.51 -19.30
CA LYS A 226 10.79 -9.22 -18.97
C LYS A 226 10.90 -8.22 -17.79
N ALA A 227 10.13 -7.15 -17.81
CA ALA A 227 10.16 -6.10 -16.81
C ALA A 227 9.63 -6.55 -15.44
N THR A 228 8.85 -7.63 -15.39
CA THR A 228 8.22 -8.13 -14.15
C THR A 228 8.75 -9.47 -13.65
N GLY A 229 9.82 -9.99 -14.28
CA GLY A 229 10.49 -11.21 -13.84
C GLY A 229 9.70 -12.49 -14.15
N PHE A 230 8.76 -12.45 -15.10
CA PHE A 230 8.18 -13.68 -15.64
C PHE A 230 9.12 -14.29 -16.68
N LYS A 231 9.49 -15.55 -16.45
CA LYS A 231 10.42 -16.27 -17.33
C LYS A 231 9.87 -16.44 -18.77
N TYR A 232 8.54 -16.61 -18.89
CA TYR A 232 7.86 -16.80 -20.15
C TYR A 232 6.63 -15.89 -20.25
N VAL A 233 6.35 -15.37 -21.45
CA VAL A 233 5.15 -14.56 -21.75
C VAL A 233 3.87 -15.36 -21.49
N SER A 234 3.90 -16.67 -21.78
CA SER A 234 2.78 -17.59 -21.50
C SER A 234 2.44 -17.66 -20.02
N SER A 235 3.45 -17.64 -19.14
CA SER A 235 3.25 -17.63 -17.67
C SER A 235 2.56 -16.36 -17.22
N LEU A 236 2.95 -15.20 -17.75
CA LEU A 236 2.28 -13.92 -17.48
C LEU A 236 0.83 -13.96 -17.99
N SER A 237 0.62 -14.38 -19.25
CA SER A 237 -0.72 -14.46 -19.85
C SER A 237 -1.67 -15.38 -19.06
N HIS A 238 -1.17 -16.52 -18.59
CA HIS A 238 -1.94 -17.42 -17.74
C HIS A 238 -2.28 -16.80 -16.38
N ALA A 239 -1.31 -16.11 -15.75
CA ALA A 239 -1.50 -15.46 -14.47
C ALA A 239 -2.53 -14.30 -14.57
N LEU A 240 -2.51 -13.53 -15.67
CA LEU A 240 -3.50 -12.48 -15.94
C LEU A 240 -4.91 -13.06 -16.04
N LYS A 241 -5.11 -14.13 -16.83
CA LYS A 241 -6.43 -14.78 -17.01
C LYS A 241 -7.02 -15.36 -15.73
N LYS A 242 -6.17 -15.84 -14.81
CA LYS A 242 -6.63 -16.45 -13.53
C LYS A 242 -7.08 -15.41 -12.51
N ASN A 243 -6.71 -14.15 -12.66
CA ASN A 243 -7.01 -13.07 -11.73
C ASN A 243 -8.03 -12.05 -12.28
N THR A 244 -8.57 -12.28 -13.49
CA THR A 244 -9.77 -11.62 -14.03
C THR A 244 -11.01 -12.38 -13.61
#